data_903d37bcb57e282a66ab31fa55779fab
#
_entry.id   903d37bcb57e282a66ab31fa55779fab
#
_cell.length_a   1.000
_cell.length_b   1.000
_cell.length_c   1.000
_cell.angle_alpha   90.00
_cell.angle_beta   90.00
_cell.angle_gamma   90.00
#
_symmetry.space_group_name_H-M   'P 1'
#
loop_
_entity.id
_entity.type
_entity.pdbx_description
1 polymer ?
#
loop_
_entity_poly.entity_id
_entity_poly.type
_entity_poly.pdbx_seq_one_letter_code
_entity_poly.pdbx_strand_id
1 'polypeptide(L)'
;MNKLSTIFFAGFALAACAGTPHPAMSAEDPNILILGEDADPDSVPRNNRIFKRVLNAVSNQLSDEGFNVYDETAVTLDDFVQGRSRRKDAEIIDIARSIKRPPIDVGVIFSIYGIHKKLTYTAKIKTRIEGRLLNVKTGQRLGNFEVDMPVAENVPRDCNRDCLLEEVGKQSKELAQDLGAVLATKLAHIVDKGGYSESNLPTGYALVFSCFKVNEITTIEEYLTTFSGYKKHRPVKSSMRTAEYWYETDSKSARLNRNLRKMLDHLNVKGRVTFAGKEFKVEKITLRSK
;
A
#
# COMPACT_ATOMS: atom_id res chain seq x y z
N MET A 1 -13.34 -68.95 56.65
CA MET A 1 -13.44 -69.25 55.18
C MET A 1 -14.14 -68.07 54.57
N ASN A 2 -13.34 -67.05 54.19
CA ASN A 2 -13.80 -65.81 53.55
C ASN A 2 -13.07 -65.62 52.21
N LYS A 3 -13.84 -65.65 51.14
CA LYS A 3 -13.36 -65.38 49.79
C LYS A 3 -13.34 -63.86 49.58
N LEU A 4 -12.16 -63.31 49.38
CA LEU A 4 -11.96 -61.92 48.93
C LEU A 4 -12.10 -61.88 47.40
N SER A 5 -13.05 -61.12 46.93
CA SER A 5 -13.29 -60.87 45.52
C SER A 5 -12.56 -59.56 45.14
N THR A 6 -11.55 -59.66 44.28
CA THR A 6 -10.77 -58.50 43.78
C THR A 6 -11.42 -57.96 42.54
N ILE A 7 -11.94 -56.75 42.64
CA ILE A 7 -12.49 -56.01 41.49
C ILE A 7 -11.36 -55.22 40.82
N PHE A 8 -11.06 -55.54 39.57
CA PHE A 8 -10.12 -54.81 38.71
C PHE A 8 -10.84 -53.61 38.09
N PHE A 9 -10.49 -52.40 38.47
CA PHE A 9 -10.90 -51.18 37.78
C PHE A 9 -9.95 -50.90 36.65
N ALA A 10 -10.39 -51.04 35.39
CA ALA A 10 -9.68 -50.63 34.23
C ALA A 10 -9.87 -49.11 34.04
N GLY A 11 -8.85 -48.34 34.38
CA GLY A 11 -8.81 -46.89 34.14
C GLY A 11 -8.57 -46.59 32.69
N PHE A 12 -9.59 -46.02 32.04
CA PHE A 12 -9.49 -45.46 30.67
C PHE A 12 -8.81 -44.10 30.76
N ALA A 13 -7.56 -44.01 30.37
CA ALA A 13 -6.85 -42.73 30.27
C ALA A 13 -7.25 -42.01 28.97
N LEU A 14 -8.11 -41.00 29.09
CA LEU A 14 -8.36 -40.03 28.00
C LEU A 14 -7.10 -39.18 27.82
N ALA A 15 -6.34 -39.42 26.76
CA ALA A 15 -5.30 -38.54 26.30
C ALA A 15 -5.93 -37.27 25.67
N ALA A 16 -6.05 -36.20 26.45
CA ALA A 16 -6.40 -34.88 25.96
C ALA A 16 -5.24 -34.37 25.11
N CYS A 17 -5.41 -34.31 23.76
CA CYS A 17 -4.54 -33.57 22.88
C CYS A 17 -4.66 -32.08 23.24
N ALA A 18 -3.80 -31.60 24.15
CA ALA A 18 -3.58 -30.19 24.36
C ALA A 18 -2.88 -29.64 23.11
N GLY A 19 -3.67 -29.09 22.19
CA GLY A 19 -3.15 -28.29 21.10
C GLY A 19 -2.36 -27.13 21.69
N THR A 20 -1.05 -27.09 21.47
CA THR A 20 -0.21 -25.95 21.82
C THR A 20 -0.81 -24.74 21.11
N PRO A 21 -1.12 -23.63 21.80
CA PRO A 21 -1.52 -22.41 21.13
C PRO A 21 -0.34 -21.98 20.25
N HIS A 22 -0.55 -22.00 18.93
CA HIS A 22 0.38 -21.34 18.02
C HIS A 22 0.39 -19.87 18.44
N PRO A 23 1.56 -19.26 18.67
CA PRO A 23 1.63 -17.83 18.87
C PRO A 23 0.98 -17.20 17.64
N ALA A 24 -0.08 -16.40 17.84
CA ALA A 24 -0.62 -15.56 16.80
C ALA A 24 0.57 -14.71 16.34
N MET A 25 1.02 -14.90 15.09
CA MET A 25 1.98 -14.00 14.48
C MET A 25 1.33 -12.63 14.53
N SER A 26 1.90 -11.74 15.35
CA SER A 26 1.52 -10.32 15.33
C SER A 26 1.62 -9.85 13.88
N ALA A 27 0.54 -9.26 13.38
CA ALA A 27 0.58 -8.60 12.08
C ALA A 27 1.75 -7.60 12.15
N GLU A 28 2.70 -7.73 11.24
CA GLU A 28 3.84 -6.83 11.17
C GLU A 28 3.30 -5.46 10.75
N ASP A 29 3.63 -4.41 11.50
CA ASP A 29 3.16 -3.06 11.23
C ASP A 29 3.60 -2.61 9.83
N PRO A 30 2.75 -1.90 9.07
CA PRO A 30 3.07 -1.52 7.71
C PRO A 30 4.24 -0.54 7.65
N ASN A 31 5.11 -0.71 6.67
CA ASN A 31 6.16 0.23 6.35
C ASN A 31 5.58 1.41 5.57
N ILE A 32 5.65 2.61 6.14
CA ILE A 32 5.04 3.82 5.62
C ILE A 32 6.12 4.72 5.05
N LEU A 33 5.98 5.11 3.77
CA LEU A 33 6.81 6.14 3.15
C LEU A 33 6.06 7.48 3.14
N ILE A 34 6.63 8.50 3.77
CA ILE A 34 6.08 9.86 3.78
C ILE A 34 6.80 10.70 2.72
N LEU A 35 6.01 11.28 1.84
CA LEU A 35 6.47 12.11 0.72
C LEU A 35 5.79 13.47 0.75
N GLY A 36 6.54 14.50 0.47
CA GLY A 36 5.99 15.82 0.25
C GLY A 36 5.68 16.12 -1.22
N GLU A 37 4.67 16.93 -1.44
CA GLU A 37 4.30 17.44 -2.77
C GLU A 37 4.17 18.96 -2.72
N ASP A 38 4.82 19.65 -3.67
CA ASP A 38 4.78 21.10 -3.85
C ASP A 38 4.47 21.47 -5.30
N ALA A 39 3.65 20.65 -5.96
CA ALA A 39 3.27 20.84 -7.36
C ALA A 39 2.41 22.10 -7.57
N ASP A 40 1.68 22.53 -6.54
CA ASP A 40 0.86 23.71 -6.55
C ASP A 40 1.69 24.94 -6.13
N PRO A 41 1.69 26.04 -6.92
CA PRO A 41 2.39 27.27 -6.59
C PRO A 41 2.00 27.88 -5.23
N ASP A 42 0.77 27.62 -4.77
CA ASP A 42 0.25 28.12 -3.50
C ASP A 42 0.68 27.26 -2.31
N SER A 43 1.27 26.08 -2.56
CA SER A 43 1.81 25.23 -1.50
C SER A 43 3.14 25.76 -0.95
N VAL A 44 3.50 25.31 0.25
CA VAL A 44 4.82 25.56 0.85
C VAL A 44 5.86 24.74 0.09
N PRO A 45 6.94 25.35 -0.45
CA PRO A 45 7.98 24.62 -1.17
C PRO A 45 8.68 23.57 -0.30
N ARG A 46 8.97 22.40 -0.86
CA ARG A 46 9.66 21.29 -0.17
C ARG A 46 11.04 21.63 0.37
N ASN A 47 11.76 22.57 -0.30
CA ASN A 47 13.05 23.05 0.17
C ASN A 47 12.96 24.01 1.36
N ASN A 48 11.74 24.45 1.76
CA ASN A 48 11.53 25.32 2.89
C ASN A 48 11.70 24.54 4.21
N ARG A 49 12.30 25.20 5.21
CA ARG A 49 12.47 24.63 6.57
C ARG A 49 11.14 24.28 7.26
N ILE A 50 10.06 24.99 6.92
CA ILE A 50 8.72 24.70 7.45
C ILE A 50 8.27 23.33 6.98
N PHE A 51 8.44 23.05 5.70
CA PHE A 51 8.10 21.75 5.13
C PHE A 51 8.83 20.61 5.84
N LYS A 52 10.15 20.73 6.04
CA LYS A 52 10.95 19.74 6.78
C LYS A 52 10.49 19.57 8.22
N ARG A 53 10.07 20.66 8.89
CA ARG A 53 9.54 20.61 10.25
C ARG A 53 8.23 19.83 10.32
N VAL A 54 7.31 20.04 9.38
CA VAL A 54 6.05 19.28 9.28
C VAL A 54 6.34 17.80 8.99
N LEU A 55 7.21 17.53 8.02
CA LEU A 55 7.61 16.16 7.69
C LEU A 55 8.12 15.41 8.93
N ASN A 56 9.06 16.02 9.66
CA ASN A 56 9.61 15.42 10.88
C ASN A 56 8.55 15.23 11.98
N ALA A 57 7.65 16.20 12.15
CA ALA A 57 6.61 16.11 13.19
C ALA A 57 5.59 15.01 12.87
N VAL A 58 5.18 14.87 11.61
CA VAL A 58 4.29 13.78 11.15
C VAL A 58 4.98 12.42 11.29
N SER A 59 6.25 12.34 10.90
CA SER A 59 7.04 11.11 11.01
C SER A 59 7.19 10.67 12.47
N ASN A 60 7.49 11.60 13.37
CA ASN A 60 7.62 11.31 14.80
C ASN A 60 6.28 10.84 15.39
N GLN A 61 5.18 11.55 15.10
CA GLN A 61 3.86 11.20 15.63
C GLN A 61 3.45 9.78 15.16
N LEU A 62 3.65 9.44 13.89
CA LEU A 62 3.34 8.10 13.40
C LEU A 62 4.25 7.03 14.01
N SER A 63 5.53 7.34 14.26
CA SER A 63 6.45 6.44 14.97
C SER A 63 6.04 6.24 16.43
N ASP A 64 5.58 7.30 17.10
CA ASP A 64 5.08 7.22 18.48
C ASP A 64 3.80 6.37 18.58
N GLU A 65 3.00 6.33 17.52
CA GLU A 65 1.83 5.44 17.38
C GLU A 65 2.19 4.00 16.97
N GLY A 66 3.47 3.68 16.81
CA GLY A 66 3.96 2.33 16.57
C GLY A 66 4.18 1.94 15.10
N PHE A 67 4.03 2.87 14.16
CA PHE A 67 4.26 2.56 12.74
C PHE A 67 5.74 2.63 12.35
N ASN A 68 6.15 1.80 11.39
CA ASN A 68 7.48 1.86 10.77
C ASN A 68 7.48 2.98 9.71
N VAL A 69 8.10 4.12 10.03
CA VAL A 69 8.05 5.32 9.19
C VAL A 69 9.39 5.58 8.50
N TYR A 70 9.32 5.84 7.22
CA TYR A 70 10.42 6.23 6.35
C TYR A 70 10.02 7.51 5.62
N ASP A 71 10.91 8.48 5.58
CA ASP A 71 10.69 9.70 4.82
C ASP A 71 11.54 9.74 3.53
N GLU A 72 11.23 10.68 2.67
CA GLU A 72 11.92 10.83 1.38
C GLU A 72 13.42 11.17 1.51
N THR A 73 13.91 11.50 2.71
CA THR A 73 15.32 11.81 2.97
C THR A 73 16.08 10.58 3.47
N ALA A 74 15.36 9.60 4.03
CA ALA A 74 15.94 8.38 4.62
C ALA A 74 16.09 7.24 3.60
N VAL A 75 15.43 7.34 2.44
CA VAL A 75 15.48 6.30 1.40
C VAL A 75 16.28 6.76 0.20
N THR A 76 17.16 5.89 -0.28
CA THR A 76 17.95 6.15 -1.50
C THR A 76 17.06 5.98 -2.72
N LEU A 77 16.90 7.04 -3.49
CA LEU A 77 16.13 7.08 -4.74
C LEU A 77 17.09 7.06 -5.94
N ASP A 78 17.96 6.03 -6.02
CA ASP A 78 19.10 5.99 -6.94
C ASP A 78 18.72 6.12 -8.42
N ASP A 79 17.52 5.67 -8.82
CA ASP A 79 17.08 5.66 -10.21
C ASP A 79 16.09 6.81 -10.56
N PHE A 80 15.79 7.72 -9.62
CA PHE A 80 14.81 8.78 -9.83
C PHE A 80 15.39 10.16 -9.64
N VAL A 81 15.09 11.06 -10.57
CA VAL A 81 15.54 12.46 -10.51
C VAL A 81 15.01 13.12 -9.24
N GLN A 82 15.90 13.39 -8.30
CA GLN A 82 15.59 14.16 -7.11
C GLN A 82 15.20 15.59 -7.52
N GLY A 83 14.13 16.14 -6.90
CA GLY A 83 13.74 17.54 -7.12
C GLY A 83 12.63 17.75 -8.14
N ARG A 84 12.04 16.72 -8.73
CA ARG A 84 10.87 16.87 -9.59
C ARG A 84 9.63 17.22 -8.75
N SER A 85 9.07 18.41 -8.98
CA SER A 85 7.96 18.96 -8.19
C SER A 85 6.61 18.31 -8.50
N ARG A 86 6.42 17.78 -9.71
CA ARG A 86 5.15 17.17 -10.14
C ARG A 86 5.35 15.70 -10.44
N ARG A 87 4.85 14.84 -9.54
CA ARG A 87 4.82 13.39 -9.74
C ARG A 87 3.38 12.91 -9.78
N LYS A 88 3.07 12.05 -10.76
CA LYS A 88 1.80 11.33 -10.78
C LYS A 88 1.80 10.22 -9.72
N ASP A 89 0.64 9.85 -9.20
CA ASP A 89 0.52 8.76 -8.21
C ASP A 89 1.20 7.46 -8.71
N ALA A 90 1.11 7.16 -10.00
CA ALA A 90 1.79 6.01 -10.60
C ALA A 90 3.32 6.09 -10.45
N GLU A 91 3.92 7.26 -10.68
CA GLU A 91 5.36 7.48 -10.52
C GLU A 91 5.80 7.35 -9.05
N ILE A 92 5.01 7.89 -8.13
CA ILE A 92 5.26 7.77 -6.68
C ILE A 92 5.19 6.29 -6.25
N ILE A 93 4.22 5.54 -6.74
CA ILE A 93 4.08 4.12 -6.49
C ILE A 93 5.29 3.34 -7.04
N ASP A 94 5.77 3.68 -8.23
CA ASP A 94 6.94 3.01 -8.83
C ASP A 94 8.21 3.33 -8.04
N ILE A 95 8.39 4.57 -7.56
CA ILE A 95 9.46 4.96 -6.65
C ILE A 95 9.39 4.13 -5.37
N ALA A 96 8.24 4.10 -4.71
CA ALA A 96 8.07 3.36 -3.46
C ALA A 96 8.32 1.85 -3.64
N ARG A 97 7.98 1.29 -4.79
CA ARG A 97 8.25 -0.12 -5.15
C ARG A 97 9.72 -0.39 -5.44
N SER A 98 10.47 0.59 -5.88
CA SER A 98 11.92 0.45 -6.13
C SER A 98 12.69 0.27 -4.83
N ILE A 99 12.16 0.76 -3.71
CA ILE A 99 12.72 0.60 -2.39
C ILE A 99 12.55 -0.87 -1.95
N LYS A 100 13.66 -1.60 -1.89
CA LYS A 100 13.64 -3.04 -1.60
C LYS A 100 13.88 -3.37 -0.13
N ARG A 101 14.49 -2.44 0.61
CA ARG A 101 14.89 -2.65 2.01
C ARG A 101 14.73 -1.35 2.80
N PRO A 102 13.66 -1.23 3.58
CA PRO A 102 12.53 -2.16 3.70
C PRO A 102 11.53 -2.02 2.54
N PRO A 103 10.72 -3.05 2.26
CA PRO A 103 9.63 -2.92 1.29
C PRO A 103 8.58 -1.97 1.84
N ILE A 104 8.15 -0.99 1.04
CA ILE A 104 7.13 -0.01 1.43
C ILE A 104 5.73 -0.55 1.14
N ASP A 105 4.84 -0.43 2.10
CA ASP A 105 3.44 -0.87 2.01
C ASP A 105 2.50 0.27 1.67
N VAL A 106 2.68 1.42 2.31
CA VAL A 106 1.81 2.60 2.17
C VAL A 106 2.64 3.84 1.85
N GLY A 107 2.20 4.59 0.85
CA GLY A 107 2.67 5.94 0.57
C GLY A 107 1.73 6.97 1.17
N VAL A 108 2.24 7.89 1.97
CA VAL A 108 1.55 9.07 2.48
C VAL A 108 2.10 10.28 1.75
N ILE A 109 1.28 10.93 0.95
CA ILE A 109 1.68 12.11 0.18
C ILE A 109 0.91 13.31 0.73
N PHE A 110 1.60 14.41 1.03
CA PHE A 110 0.97 15.60 1.58
C PHE A 110 1.51 16.90 0.99
N SER A 111 0.66 17.94 1.03
CA SER A 111 0.98 19.32 0.70
C SER A 111 0.56 20.24 1.83
N ILE A 112 1.28 21.35 1.97
CA ILE A 112 1.02 22.36 3.01
C ILE A 112 0.60 23.65 2.33
N TYR A 113 -0.52 24.23 2.74
CA TYR A 113 -1.07 25.48 2.20
C TYR A 113 -1.21 26.55 3.28
N GLY A 114 -0.92 27.79 2.89
CA GLY A 114 -1.27 28.96 3.64
C GLY A 114 -2.42 29.71 2.98
N ILE A 115 -3.63 29.53 3.49
CA ILE A 115 -4.82 30.20 2.94
C ILE A 115 -4.86 31.63 3.42
N HIS A 116 -4.77 32.57 2.50
CA HIS A 116 -4.73 34.01 2.78
C HIS A 116 -6.03 34.69 2.35
N LYS A 117 -6.74 35.32 3.30
CA LYS A 117 -7.97 36.09 3.04
C LYS A 117 -7.76 37.56 3.43
N LYS A 118 -7.70 38.45 2.44
CA LYS A 118 -7.62 39.90 2.67
C LYS A 118 -8.96 40.45 3.15
N LEU A 119 -8.92 41.26 4.19
CA LEU A 119 -10.03 42.06 4.74
C LEU A 119 -9.75 43.55 4.52
N THR A 120 -10.65 44.43 4.98
CA THR A 120 -10.52 45.87 4.77
C THR A 120 -9.26 46.45 5.43
N TYR A 121 -8.96 46.07 6.67
CA TYR A 121 -7.84 46.61 7.45
C TYR A 121 -6.78 45.58 7.85
N THR A 122 -7.12 44.30 7.77
CA THR A 122 -6.25 43.18 8.12
C THR A 122 -6.29 42.09 7.04
N ALA A 123 -5.50 41.05 7.22
CA ALA A 123 -5.69 39.80 6.51
C ALA A 123 -5.77 38.66 7.52
N LYS A 124 -6.37 37.55 7.08
CA LYS A 124 -6.42 36.31 7.85
C LYS A 124 -5.63 35.23 7.14
N ILE A 125 -4.82 34.49 7.90
CA ILE A 125 -4.08 33.32 7.43
C ILE A 125 -4.57 32.11 8.17
N LYS A 126 -4.83 31.03 7.41
CA LYS A 126 -5.16 29.72 7.93
C LYS A 126 -4.27 28.68 7.27
N THR A 127 -3.61 27.86 8.07
CA THR A 127 -2.78 26.77 7.56
C THR A 127 -3.64 25.51 7.34
N ARG A 128 -3.39 24.83 6.23
CA ARG A 128 -4.02 23.57 5.87
C ARG A 128 -2.93 22.58 5.46
N ILE A 129 -3.07 21.33 5.88
CA ILE A 129 -2.32 20.20 5.33
C ILE A 129 -3.32 19.22 4.75
N GLU A 130 -3.15 18.89 3.49
CA GLU A 130 -3.98 17.91 2.80
C GLU A 130 -3.11 16.87 2.11
N GLY A 131 -3.70 15.70 1.84
CA GLY A 131 -2.97 14.68 1.14
C GLY A 131 -3.77 13.41 0.91
N ARG A 132 -3.04 12.36 0.56
CA ARG A 132 -3.61 11.08 0.18
C ARG A 132 -2.75 9.90 0.62
N LEU A 133 -3.42 8.77 0.79
CA LEU A 133 -2.84 7.48 1.12
C LEU A 133 -2.90 6.56 -0.10
N LEU A 134 -1.78 5.96 -0.45
CA LEU A 134 -1.65 5.03 -1.57
C LEU A 134 -1.17 3.67 -1.08
N ASN A 135 -1.83 2.61 -1.50
CA ASN A 135 -1.31 1.26 -1.37
C ASN A 135 -0.23 1.04 -2.43
N VAL A 136 1.02 0.88 -2.00
CA VAL A 136 2.17 0.72 -2.90
C VAL A 136 2.10 -0.59 -3.68
N LYS A 137 1.59 -1.67 -3.07
CA LYS A 137 1.49 -2.99 -3.70
C LYS A 137 0.45 -3.03 -4.81
N THR A 138 -0.75 -2.52 -4.54
CA THR A 138 -1.87 -2.57 -5.50
C THR A 138 -1.96 -1.33 -6.40
N GLY A 139 -1.40 -0.20 -5.97
CA GLY A 139 -1.57 1.09 -6.62
C GLY A 139 -2.92 1.76 -6.31
N GLN A 140 -3.68 1.21 -5.36
CA GLN A 140 -4.99 1.73 -4.99
C GLN A 140 -4.86 2.96 -4.08
N ARG A 141 -5.72 3.97 -4.29
CA ARG A 141 -5.90 5.06 -3.35
C ARG A 141 -6.71 4.55 -2.15
N LEU A 142 -6.12 4.65 -0.96
CA LEU A 142 -6.73 4.18 0.29
C LEU A 142 -7.61 5.25 0.93
N GLY A 143 -7.39 6.52 0.60
CA GLY A 143 -8.18 7.64 1.07
C GLY A 143 -7.45 8.97 0.96
N ASN A 144 -8.16 10.03 1.30
CA ASN A 144 -7.64 11.38 1.43
C ASN A 144 -7.71 11.82 2.90
N PHE A 145 -6.91 12.80 3.23
CA PHE A 145 -6.96 13.48 4.51
C PHE A 145 -6.78 14.98 4.31
N GLU A 146 -7.36 15.73 5.21
CA GLU A 146 -7.24 17.19 5.27
C GLU A 146 -7.31 17.57 6.74
N VAL A 147 -6.39 18.42 7.19
CA VAL A 147 -6.37 18.99 8.53
C VAL A 147 -6.14 20.49 8.42
N ASP A 148 -7.04 21.24 8.99
CA ASP A 148 -7.03 22.70 9.01
C ASP A 148 -6.77 23.22 10.42
N MET A 149 -6.06 24.32 10.54
CA MET A 149 -6.05 25.07 11.80
C MET A 149 -7.48 25.53 12.13
N PRO A 150 -7.96 25.31 13.36
CA PRO A 150 -9.34 25.67 13.75
C PRO A 150 -9.58 27.17 13.72
N VAL A 151 -8.55 27.96 13.97
CA VAL A 151 -8.64 29.44 14.03
C VAL A 151 -7.68 30.04 13.01
N ALA A 152 -8.18 31.02 12.25
CA ALA A 152 -7.35 31.79 11.34
C ALA A 152 -6.70 32.97 12.10
N GLU A 153 -5.40 33.14 11.94
CA GLU A 153 -4.64 34.24 12.56
C GLU A 153 -4.81 35.55 11.80
N ASN A 154 -4.86 36.66 12.56
CA ASN A 154 -4.88 37.99 11.99
C ASN A 154 -3.47 38.48 11.73
N VAL A 155 -3.23 38.94 10.51
CA VAL A 155 -1.94 39.49 10.08
C VAL A 155 -2.13 40.88 9.46
N PRO A 156 -1.07 41.67 9.27
CA PRO A 156 -1.13 42.91 8.53
C PRO A 156 -1.71 42.69 7.12
N ARG A 157 -2.45 43.67 6.60
CA ARG A 157 -3.10 43.57 5.26
C ARG A 157 -2.12 43.34 4.10
N ASP A 158 -0.90 43.87 4.25
CA ASP A 158 0.20 43.81 3.31
C ASP A 158 1.13 42.62 3.52
N CYS A 159 0.68 41.61 4.31
CA CYS A 159 1.43 40.37 4.53
C CYS A 159 1.78 39.73 3.19
N ASN A 160 3.08 39.72 2.88
CA ASN A 160 3.64 39.13 1.67
C ASN A 160 3.89 37.61 1.85
N ARG A 161 4.53 36.97 0.87
CA ARG A 161 4.82 35.54 0.90
C ARG A 161 5.68 35.12 2.09
N ASP A 162 6.65 35.94 2.50
CA ASP A 162 7.54 35.62 3.61
C ASP A 162 6.79 35.70 4.94
N CYS A 163 5.97 36.74 5.13
CA CYS A 163 5.06 36.86 6.24
C CYS A 163 4.09 35.67 6.33
N LEU A 164 3.50 35.26 5.20
CA LEU A 164 2.62 34.09 5.11
C LEU A 164 3.36 32.81 5.55
N LEU A 165 4.57 32.58 5.06
CA LEU A 165 5.37 31.41 5.42
C LEU A 165 5.77 31.42 6.90
N GLU A 166 6.07 32.56 7.47
CA GLU A 166 6.37 32.67 8.88
C GLU A 166 5.17 32.27 9.75
N GLU A 167 3.97 32.73 9.39
CA GLU A 167 2.74 32.41 10.12
C GLU A 167 2.36 30.92 9.97
N VAL A 168 2.46 30.38 8.76
CA VAL A 168 2.33 28.94 8.53
C VAL A 168 3.32 28.15 9.37
N GLY A 169 4.55 28.66 9.51
CA GLY A 169 5.60 28.05 10.33
C GLY A 169 5.28 27.99 11.83
N LYS A 170 4.58 28.99 12.37
CA LYS A 170 4.13 28.99 13.77
C LYS A 170 3.07 27.91 14.02
N GLN A 171 2.11 27.78 13.12
CA GLN A 171 0.99 26.85 13.23
C GLN A 171 1.38 25.41 12.86
N SER A 172 2.44 25.23 12.06
CA SER A 172 2.78 23.96 11.42
C SER A 172 3.05 22.81 12.39
N LYS A 173 3.58 23.10 13.59
CA LYS A 173 3.91 22.05 14.55
C LYS A 173 2.65 21.40 15.15
N GLU A 174 1.69 22.22 15.59
CA GLU A 174 0.43 21.75 16.14
C GLU A 174 -0.37 20.98 15.07
N LEU A 175 -0.49 21.59 13.90
CA LEU A 175 -1.20 20.98 12.78
C LEU A 175 -0.57 19.63 12.33
N ALA A 176 0.75 19.51 12.40
CA ALA A 176 1.43 18.27 12.07
C ALA A 176 1.18 17.15 13.11
N GLN A 177 1.04 17.50 14.39
CA GLN A 177 0.65 16.54 15.43
C GLN A 177 -0.78 16.05 15.22
N ASP A 178 -1.72 16.96 14.95
CA ASP A 178 -3.12 16.61 14.64
C ASP A 178 -3.18 15.73 13.39
N LEU A 179 -2.42 16.06 12.36
CA LEU A 179 -2.32 15.27 11.15
C LEU A 179 -1.80 13.85 11.44
N GLY A 180 -0.74 13.73 12.24
CA GLY A 180 -0.19 12.44 12.63
C GLY A 180 -1.23 11.56 13.33
N ALA A 181 -2.00 12.12 14.27
CA ALA A 181 -3.08 11.41 14.95
C ALA A 181 -4.21 10.98 14.01
N VAL A 182 -4.62 11.84 13.07
CA VAL A 182 -5.62 11.51 12.03
C VAL A 182 -5.11 10.39 11.13
N LEU A 183 -3.86 10.45 10.71
CA LEU A 183 -3.23 9.44 9.88
C LEU A 183 -3.11 8.11 10.63
N ALA A 184 -2.68 8.11 11.89
CA ALA A 184 -2.59 6.91 12.72
C ALA A 184 -3.94 6.21 12.83
N THR A 185 -5.02 6.95 13.09
CA THR A 185 -6.39 6.41 13.14
C THR A 185 -6.81 5.79 11.80
N LYS A 186 -6.54 6.47 10.68
CA LYS A 186 -6.86 5.95 9.34
C LYS A 186 -6.03 4.70 9.00
N LEU A 187 -4.75 4.71 9.32
CA LEU A 187 -3.84 3.60 9.07
C LEU A 187 -4.21 2.38 9.93
N ALA A 188 -4.49 2.57 11.22
CA ALA A 188 -4.98 1.51 12.11
C ALA A 188 -6.25 0.86 11.55
N HIS A 189 -7.21 1.66 11.11
CA HIS A 189 -8.44 1.15 10.48
C HIS A 189 -8.19 0.36 9.18
N ILE A 190 -7.18 0.74 8.40
CA ILE A 190 -6.78 0.01 7.20
C ILE A 190 -6.10 -1.32 7.59
N VAL A 191 -5.26 -1.31 8.64
CA VAL A 191 -4.62 -2.50 9.22
C VAL A 191 -5.66 -3.46 9.76
N ASP A 192 -6.62 -2.98 10.56
CA ASP A 192 -7.68 -3.80 11.18
C ASP A 192 -8.63 -4.42 10.14
N LYS A 193 -8.96 -3.70 9.07
CA LYS A 193 -9.84 -4.20 8.00
C LYS A 193 -9.20 -5.20 7.05
N GLY A 194 -7.91 -5.24 6.96
CA GLY A 194 -7.22 -6.04 5.95
C GLY A 194 -5.87 -6.58 6.32
N GLY A 195 -5.38 -6.34 7.55
CA GLY A 195 -4.06 -6.79 7.99
C GLY A 195 -2.98 -6.46 6.96
N TYR A 196 -2.11 -5.50 7.24
CA TYR A 196 -0.88 -5.27 6.46
C TYR A 196 0.16 -6.37 6.69
N SER A 197 -0.26 -7.54 7.18
CA SER A 197 0.59 -8.71 7.11
C SER A 197 1.03 -8.91 5.67
N GLU A 198 2.29 -9.08 5.41
CA GLU A 198 2.88 -9.37 4.09
C GLU A 198 2.12 -10.47 3.32
N SER A 199 1.29 -11.23 4.03
CA SER A 199 0.46 -12.32 3.54
C SER A 199 -0.98 -11.95 3.16
N ASN A 200 -1.54 -10.78 3.53
CA ASN A 200 -2.99 -10.57 3.46
C ASN A 200 -3.47 -9.42 2.55
N LEU A 201 -2.58 -8.57 2.01
CA LEU A 201 -2.99 -7.63 0.97
C LEU A 201 -2.94 -8.34 -0.39
N PRO A 202 -4.07 -8.41 -1.11
CA PRO A 202 -4.06 -8.99 -2.44
C PRO A 202 -3.13 -8.19 -3.33
N THR A 203 -2.16 -8.88 -3.89
CA THR A 203 -1.27 -8.29 -4.89
C THR A 203 -1.91 -8.41 -6.26
N GLY A 204 -1.98 -7.29 -7.00
CA GLY A 204 -2.46 -7.28 -8.37
C GLY A 204 -1.35 -7.60 -9.36
N TYR A 205 -1.66 -8.49 -10.30
CA TYR A 205 -0.80 -8.86 -11.41
C TYR A 205 -1.53 -8.69 -12.74
N ALA A 206 -0.82 -8.27 -13.78
CA ALA A 206 -1.29 -8.39 -15.16
C ALA A 206 -0.96 -9.80 -15.67
N LEU A 207 -1.97 -10.53 -16.09
CA LEU A 207 -1.81 -11.84 -16.73
C LEU A 207 -2.11 -11.71 -18.22
N VAL A 208 -1.10 -11.87 -19.06
CA VAL A 208 -1.21 -11.74 -20.52
C VAL A 208 -1.10 -13.12 -21.14
N PHE A 209 -2.17 -13.61 -21.73
CA PHE A 209 -2.24 -14.89 -22.44
C PHE A 209 -2.16 -14.65 -23.93
N SER A 210 -1.19 -15.27 -24.62
CA SER A 210 -0.95 -15.09 -26.05
C SER A 210 -1.02 -16.40 -26.80
N CYS A 211 -1.57 -16.37 -28.03
CA CYS A 211 -1.70 -17.51 -28.94
C CYS A 211 -2.66 -18.63 -28.50
N PHE A 212 -3.58 -18.34 -27.58
CA PHE A 212 -4.65 -19.26 -27.17
C PHE A 212 -5.90 -19.06 -28.01
N LYS A 213 -6.69 -20.14 -28.17
CA LYS A 213 -8.02 -20.07 -28.74
C LYS A 213 -9.03 -19.55 -27.74
N VAL A 214 -10.15 -19.00 -28.22
CA VAL A 214 -11.18 -18.39 -27.34
C VAL A 214 -11.70 -19.38 -26.30
N ASN A 215 -11.99 -20.64 -26.69
CA ASN A 215 -12.43 -21.68 -25.76
C ASN A 215 -11.35 -22.05 -24.72
N GLU A 216 -10.06 -22.00 -25.07
CA GLU A 216 -8.97 -22.23 -24.12
C GLU A 216 -8.87 -21.09 -23.11
N ILE A 217 -9.11 -19.85 -23.55
CA ILE A 217 -9.13 -18.69 -22.66
C ILE A 217 -10.25 -18.80 -21.63
N THR A 218 -11.45 -19.24 -22.02
CA THR A 218 -12.56 -19.49 -21.08
C THR A 218 -12.18 -20.50 -20.02
N THR A 219 -11.58 -21.62 -20.44
CA THR A 219 -11.11 -22.66 -19.51
C THR A 219 -9.99 -22.15 -18.59
N ILE A 220 -9.07 -21.33 -19.12
CA ILE A 220 -8.02 -20.68 -18.32
C ILE A 220 -8.65 -19.76 -17.26
N GLU A 221 -9.63 -18.94 -17.65
CA GLU A 221 -10.32 -18.03 -16.76
C GLU A 221 -11.00 -18.75 -15.59
N GLU A 222 -11.69 -19.85 -15.87
CA GLU A 222 -12.26 -20.74 -14.85
C GLU A 222 -11.16 -21.28 -13.92
N TYR A 223 -10.04 -21.72 -14.50
CA TYR A 223 -8.93 -22.28 -13.74
C TYR A 223 -8.25 -21.25 -12.83
N LEU A 224 -8.15 -19.98 -13.24
CA LEU A 224 -7.58 -18.90 -12.43
C LEU A 224 -8.31 -18.72 -11.09
N THR A 225 -9.61 -19.01 -11.04
CA THR A 225 -10.42 -18.92 -9.80
C THR A 225 -10.08 -20.01 -8.79
N THR A 226 -9.48 -21.12 -9.24
CA THR A 226 -9.12 -22.25 -8.37
C THR A 226 -7.76 -22.09 -7.69
N PHE A 227 -6.98 -21.09 -8.06
CA PHE A 227 -5.66 -20.88 -7.46
C PHE A 227 -5.77 -20.48 -6.00
N SER A 228 -4.97 -21.12 -5.16
CA SER A 228 -4.87 -20.75 -3.74
C SER A 228 -4.49 -19.27 -3.60
N GLY A 229 -5.26 -18.53 -2.80
CA GLY A 229 -5.07 -17.10 -2.60
C GLY A 229 -5.77 -16.21 -3.63
N TYR A 230 -6.53 -16.77 -4.56
CA TYR A 230 -7.37 -16.01 -5.48
C TYR A 230 -8.34 -15.10 -4.74
N LYS A 231 -8.47 -13.86 -5.17
CA LYS A 231 -9.47 -12.90 -4.67
C LYS A 231 -10.45 -12.50 -5.75
N LYS A 232 -9.98 -11.92 -6.81
CA LYS A 232 -10.79 -11.54 -7.98
C LYS A 232 -9.92 -11.36 -9.21
N HIS A 233 -10.53 -11.37 -10.36
CA HIS A 233 -9.92 -10.95 -11.60
C HIS A 233 -10.93 -10.19 -12.45
N ARG A 234 -10.43 -9.47 -13.44
CA ARG A 234 -11.24 -8.79 -14.45
C ARG A 234 -10.50 -8.74 -15.77
N PRO A 235 -11.20 -8.88 -16.91
CA PRO A 235 -10.60 -8.67 -18.20
C PRO A 235 -10.22 -7.18 -18.37
N VAL A 236 -9.01 -6.95 -18.89
CA VAL A 236 -8.50 -5.62 -19.22
C VAL A 236 -8.58 -5.41 -20.74
N LYS A 237 -8.14 -6.41 -21.49
CA LYS A 237 -8.15 -6.39 -22.94
C LYS A 237 -8.37 -7.82 -23.48
N SER A 238 -9.21 -7.94 -24.50
CA SER A 238 -9.40 -9.19 -25.21
C SER A 238 -9.33 -8.94 -26.72
N SER A 239 -8.56 -9.78 -27.41
CA SER A 239 -8.44 -9.79 -28.87
C SER A 239 -8.38 -11.24 -29.35
N MET A 240 -8.41 -11.45 -30.66
CA MET A 240 -8.37 -12.81 -31.24
C MET A 240 -7.13 -13.64 -30.87
N ARG A 241 -6.04 -12.98 -30.45
CA ARG A 241 -4.76 -13.65 -30.16
C ARG A 241 -4.21 -13.41 -28.78
N THR A 242 -4.78 -12.44 -28.04
CA THR A 242 -4.27 -12.01 -26.74
C THR A 242 -5.42 -11.69 -25.82
N ALA A 243 -5.41 -12.24 -24.61
CA ALA A 243 -6.29 -11.88 -23.51
C ALA A 243 -5.46 -11.40 -22.33
N GLU A 244 -5.84 -10.28 -21.76
CA GLU A 244 -5.18 -9.67 -20.62
C GLU A 244 -6.18 -9.54 -19.47
N TYR A 245 -5.77 -10.02 -18.28
CA TYR A 245 -6.55 -9.96 -17.05
C TYR A 245 -5.78 -9.22 -15.98
N TRP A 246 -6.46 -8.38 -15.25
CA TRP A 246 -6.00 -7.94 -13.93
C TRP A 246 -6.41 -8.98 -12.91
N TYR A 247 -5.45 -9.56 -12.20
CA TYR A 247 -5.62 -10.67 -11.28
C TYR A 247 -5.11 -10.29 -9.89
N GLU A 248 -5.98 -10.37 -8.88
CA GLU A 248 -5.65 -10.08 -7.48
C GLU A 248 -5.57 -11.37 -6.68
N THR A 249 -4.48 -11.53 -5.93
CA THR A 249 -4.20 -12.72 -5.14
C THR A 249 -3.36 -12.43 -3.90
N ASP A 250 -3.55 -13.20 -2.83
CA ASP A 250 -2.66 -13.21 -1.65
C ASP A 250 -1.39 -14.04 -1.91
N SER A 251 -1.32 -14.74 -3.02
CA SER A 251 -0.17 -15.58 -3.36
C SER A 251 1.02 -14.76 -3.82
N LYS A 252 2.21 -15.09 -3.30
CA LYS A 252 3.48 -14.51 -3.80
C LYS A 252 3.69 -14.86 -5.28
N SER A 253 4.40 -14.00 -6.01
CA SER A 253 4.69 -14.16 -7.46
C SER A 253 5.28 -15.53 -7.82
N ALA A 254 6.17 -16.08 -6.99
CA ALA A 254 6.74 -17.40 -7.19
C ALA A 254 5.69 -18.53 -7.13
N ARG A 255 4.69 -18.43 -6.25
CA ARG A 255 3.58 -19.38 -6.17
C ARG A 255 2.65 -19.23 -7.38
N LEU A 256 2.32 -18.00 -7.75
CA LEU A 256 1.50 -17.73 -8.93
C LEU A 256 2.17 -18.26 -10.22
N ASN A 257 3.48 -18.02 -10.38
CA ASN A 257 4.25 -18.57 -11.50
C ASN A 257 4.14 -20.11 -11.57
N ARG A 258 4.28 -20.79 -10.43
CA ARG A 258 4.14 -22.24 -10.34
C ARG A 258 2.72 -22.71 -10.66
N ASN A 259 1.71 -21.99 -10.19
CA ASN A 259 0.31 -22.31 -10.46
C ASN A 259 -0.01 -22.16 -11.96
N LEU A 260 0.47 -21.10 -12.61
CA LEU A 260 0.30 -20.89 -14.05
C LEU A 260 0.96 -22.02 -14.88
N ARG A 261 2.14 -22.49 -14.47
CA ARG A 261 2.80 -23.64 -15.14
C ARG A 261 2.00 -24.92 -14.94
N LYS A 262 1.57 -25.23 -13.71
CA LYS A 262 0.72 -26.40 -13.43
C LYS A 262 -0.61 -26.36 -14.17
N MET A 263 -1.20 -25.18 -14.33
CA MET A 263 -2.40 -25.00 -15.15
C MET A 263 -2.14 -25.41 -16.60
N LEU A 264 -1.04 -24.97 -17.21
CA LEU A 264 -0.68 -25.34 -18.58
C LEU A 264 -0.50 -26.87 -18.72
N ASP A 265 0.18 -27.50 -17.75
CA ASP A 265 0.37 -28.94 -17.71
C ASP A 265 -0.98 -29.67 -17.62
N HIS A 266 -1.87 -29.19 -16.72
CA HIS A 266 -3.20 -29.78 -16.53
C HIS A 266 -4.12 -29.64 -17.74
N LEU A 267 -4.02 -28.52 -18.43
CA LEU A 267 -4.74 -28.28 -19.70
C LEU A 267 -4.08 -28.99 -20.91
N ASN A 268 -2.97 -29.69 -20.67
CA ASN A 268 -2.18 -30.35 -21.71
C ASN A 268 -1.72 -29.40 -22.84
N VAL A 269 -1.39 -28.16 -22.44
CA VAL A 269 -0.95 -27.08 -23.34
C VAL A 269 0.55 -26.84 -23.16
N LYS A 270 1.32 -26.97 -24.22
CA LYS A 270 2.71 -26.54 -24.20
C LYS A 270 2.79 -25.04 -24.26
N GLY A 271 3.36 -24.42 -23.22
CA GLY A 271 3.46 -22.97 -23.10
C GLY A 271 4.67 -22.54 -22.29
N ARG A 272 4.97 -21.25 -22.39
CA ARG A 272 6.01 -20.58 -21.60
C ARG A 272 5.36 -19.57 -20.68
N VAL A 273 5.81 -19.52 -19.42
CA VAL A 273 5.46 -18.48 -18.47
C VAL A 273 6.70 -17.64 -18.18
N THR A 274 6.63 -16.36 -18.46
CA THR A 274 7.66 -15.36 -18.11
C THR A 274 7.08 -14.34 -17.14
N PHE A 275 7.91 -13.80 -16.26
CA PHE A 275 7.52 -12.85 -15.26
C PHE A 275 8.50 -11.66 -15.25
N ALA A 276 7.96 -10.44 -15.31
CA ALA A 276 8.72 -9.22 -15.20
C ALA A 276 7.89 -8.17 -14.43
N GLY A 277 8.45 -7.63 -13.35
CA GLY A 277 7.77 -6.64 -12.51
C GLY A 277 6.47 -7.17 -11.89
N LYS A 278 5.33 -6.78 -12.42
CA LYS A 278 3.99 -7.26 -12.02
C LYS A 278 3.22 -7.93 -13.16
N GLU A 279 3.90 -8.27 -14.23
CA GLU A 279 3.30 -8.88 -15.43
C GLU A 279 3.76 -10.32 -15.60
N PHE A 280 2.81 -11.24 -15.77
CA PHE A 280 3.03 -12.60 -16.23
C PHE A 280 2.59 -12.71 -17.68
N LYS A 281 3.51 -13.11 -18.55
CA LYS A 281 3.19 -13.47 -19.93
C LYS A 281 3.16 -14.97 -20.04
N VAL A 282 2.02 -15.48 -20.49
CA VAL A 282 1.77 -16.91 -20.75
C VAL A 282 1.58 -17.07 -22.24
N GLU A 283 2.54 -17.69 -22.90
CA GLU A 283 2.54 -17.85 -24.35
C GLU A 283 2.40 -19.33 -24.72
N LYS A 284 1.40 -19.65 -25.52
CA LYS A 284 1.22 -20.99 -26.05
C LYS A 284 2.22 -21.26 -27.16
N ILE A 285 2.96 -22.36 -27.04
CA ILE A 285 3.91 -22.84 -28.06
C ILE A 285 3.15 -23.69 -29.07
N THR A 286 2.96 -23.17 -30.28
CA THR A 286 2.44 -23.91 -31.43
C THR A 286 3.60 -24.50 -32.19
N LEU A 287 3.78 -25.83 -32.15
CA LEU A 287 4.71 -26.51 -33.04
C LEU A 287 4.13 -26.41 -34.45
N ARG A 288 4.81 -25.74 -35.37
CA ARG A 288 4.52 -25.87 -36.79
C ARG A 288 4.82 -27.33 -37.18
N SER A 289 3.80 -28.10 -37.49
CA SER A 289 4.02 -29.34 -38.26
C SER A 289 4.63 -28.94 -39.61
N LYS A 290 5.83 -29.45 -39.90
CA LYS A 290 6.41 -29.38 -41.25
C LYS A 290 5.56 -30.22 -42.18
#